data_a53fda1715fbea78e4a58dde7e4ace48
#
_entry.id   a53fda1715fbea78e4a58dde7e4ace48
#
_cell.length_a   1.000
_cell.length_b   1.000
_cell.length_c   1.000
_cell.angle_alpha   90.00
_cell.angle_beta   90.00
_cell.angle_gamma   90.00
#
_symmetry.space_group_name_H-M   'P 1'
#
loop_
_entity.id
_entity.type
_entity.pdbx_description
1 polymer ?
#
loop_
_entity_poly.entity_id
_entity_poly.type
_entity_poly.pdbx_seq_one_letter_code
_entity_poly.pdbx_strand_id
1 'polypeptide(L)'
;MINKIKANYHTHIFLCKHAIGDVEDYVKKAIGLQYHTIAITDHGPLPKFLQKKLNSRRMSIEQYKEIYLDSLARAKQLHKQEILVLSGLEIEYMDELHSQYPIFLSELDFLVLGQHYIKVNNEYKSIYSSLSEDEIKIYGDMVIEAMRSGYFKILAHPEIFAWNIKDWNQTCIEVSNKIIDAAISYNVILEINV
;
A
#
# COMPACT_ATOMS: atom_id res chain seq x y z
N MET A 1 -27.87 15.58 -0.66
CA MET A 1 -26.53 15.94 -0.14
C MET A 1 -25.66 14.70 -0.23
N ILE A 2 -24.61 14.71 -1.04
CA ILE A 2 -23.64 13.60 -1.10
C ILE A 2 -22.95 13.59 0.27
N ASN A 3 -23.10 12.51 1.03
CA ASN A 3 -22.31 12.32 2.25
C ASN A 3 -20.83 12.38 1.85
N LYS A 4 -20.11 13.44 2.28
CA LYS A 4 -18.68 13.54 2.05
C LYS A 4 -18.01 12.34 2.72
N ILE A 5 -17.16 11.64 1.99
CA ILE A 5 -16.27 10.62 2.56
C ILE A 5 -15.46 11.32 3.66
N LYS A 6 -15.57 10.82 4.89
CA LYS A 6 -14.92 11.41 6.06
C LYS A 6 -13.81 10.50 6.63
N ALA A 7 -13.24 9.66 5.79
CA ALA A 7 -12.13 8.79 6.13
C ALA A 7 -11.12 8.72 4.97
N ASN A 8 -9.85 8.58 5.32
CA ASN A 8 -8.79 8.29 4.37
C ASN A 8 -7.96 7.15 4.93
N TYR A 9 -7.75 6.10 4.15
CA TYR A 9 -7.05 4.87 4.55
C TYR A 9 -5.71 4.67 3.84
N HIS A 10 -5.32 5.58 2.93
CA HIS A 10 -4.07 5.49 2.20
C HIS A 10 -3.41 6.89 2.12
N THR A 11 -2.38 7.11 2.93
CA THR A 11 -1.70 8.40 3.06
C THR A 11 -0.20 8.21 3.22
N HIS A 12 0.57 8.87 2.36
CA HIS A 12 2.03 8.93 2.41
C HIS A 12 2.52 10.16 3.17
N ILE A 13 3.70 10.04 3.77
CA ILE A 13 4.42 11.12 4.43
C ILE A 13 5.83 11.27 3.84
N PHE A 14 6.62 12.21 4.33
CA PHE A 14 7.94 12.52 3.79
C PHE A 14 8.93 11.34 3.74
N LEU A 15 8.69 10.27 4.50
CA LEU A 15 9.59 9.11 4.57
C LEU A 15 9.63 8.29 3.27
N CYS A 16 8.59 8.34 2.45
CA CYS A 16 8.60 7.76 1.09
C CYS A 16 9.44 8.55 0.08
N LYS A 17 9.93 9.74 0.45
CA LYS A 17 10.77 10.64 -0.37
C LYS A 17 10.09 11.18 -1.64
N HIS A 18 8.78 11.09 -1.75
CA HIS A 18 7.98 11.70 -2.82
C HIS A 18 6.71 12.41 -2.30
N ALA A 19 6.46 12.35 -0.99
CA ALA A 19 5.48 13.18 -0.29
C ALA A 19 6.18 14.21 0.60
N ILE A 20 5.45 15.20 1.06
CA ILE A 20 5.90 16.23 2.01
C ILE A 20 5.05 16.16 3.28
N GLY A 21 5.54 16.71 4.38
CA GLY A 21 4.82 16.71 5.66
C GLY A 21 5.01 15.40 6.44
N ASP A 22 4.80 15.49 7.74
CA ASP A 22 4.89 14.37 8.67
C ASP A 22 3.49 13.84 9.08
N VAL A 23 3.45 12.88 9.99
CA VAL A 23 2.21 12.30 10.51
C VAL A 23 1.29 13.38 11.10
N GLU A 24 1.86 14.31 11.86
CA GLU A 24 1.12 15.36 12.54
C GLU A 24 0.49 16.36 11.56
N ASP A 25 1.19 16.69 10.46
CA ASP A 25 0.67 17.58 9.41
C ASP A 25 -0.59 17.00 8.76
N TYR A 26 -0.57 15.71 8.42
CA TYR A 26 -1.72 15.03 7.81
C TYR A 26 -2.87 14.86 8.79
N VAL A 27 -2.61 14.50 10.05
CA VAL A 27 -3.65 14.37 11.08
C VAL A 27 -4.34 15.72 11.32
N LYS A 28 -3.60 16.81 11.49
CA LYS A 28 -4.16 18.16 11.62
C LYS A 28 -4.98 18.58 10.41
N LYS A 29 -4.49 18.24 9.21
CA LYS A 29 -5.22 18.53 7.98
C LYS A 29 -6.54 17.76 7.93
N ALA A 30 -6.55 16.48 8.31
CA ALA A 30 -7.74 15.66 8.36
C ALA A 30 -8.76 16.19 9.38
N ILE A 31 -8.32 16.60 10.57
CA ILE A 31 -9.16 17.25 11.58
C ILE A 31 -9.79 18.52 11.00
N GLY A 32 -8.98 19.39 10.40
CA GLY A 32 -9.47 20.65 9.79
C GLY A 32 -10.48 20.43 8.64
N LEU A 33 -10.40 19.28 7.96
CA LEU A 33 -11.36 18.85 6.94
C LEU A 33 -12.54 18.05 7.53
N GLN A 34 -12.62 17.91 8.83
CA GLN A 34 -13.66 17.17 9.55
C GLN A 34 -13.72 15.68 9.18
N TYR A 35 -12.58 15.04 8.95
CA TYR A 35 -12.47 13.60 8.85
C TYR A 35 -12.61 12.99 10.26
N HIS A 36 -13.26 11.83 10.34
CA HIS A 36 -13.32 11.06 11.59
C HIS A 36 -12.27 9.96 11.66
N THR A 37 -11.65 9.63 10.54
CA THR A 37 -10.59 8.60 10.46
C THR A 37 -9.53 9.01 9.45
N ILE A 38 -8.28 8.86 9.83
CA ILE A 38 -7.14 8.89 8.92
C ILE A 38 -6.21 7.71 9.22
N ALA A 39 -5.77 7.02 8.19
CA ALA A 39 -4.68 6.06 8.28
C ALA A 39 -3.42 6.64 7.64
N ILE A 40 -2.30 6.50 8.31
CA ILE A 40 -0.99 6.76 7.72
C ILE A 40 -0.42 5.42 7.28
N THR A 41 -0.14 5.30 5.98
CA THR A 41 0.23 4.03 5.33
C THR A 41 1.37 4.27 4.34
N ASP A 42 2.44 4.90 4.82
CA ASP A 42 3.59 5.20 3.98
C ASP A 42 4.26 3.93 3.44
N HIS A 43 5.07 4.05 2.42
CA HIS A 43 5.80 2.91 1.84
C HIS A 43 6.65 2.18 2.87
N GLY A 44 6.35 0.91 3.07
CA GLY A 44 7.05 0.05 4.02
C GLY A 44 8.52 -0.13 3.69
N PRO A 45 9.37 -0.34 4.71
CA PRO A 45 10.79 -0.54 4.50
C PRO A 45 11.08 -1.87 3.80
N LEU A 46 12.02 -1.86 2.87
CA LEU A 46 12.56 -3.07 2.25
C LEU A 46 13.92 -3.40 2.86
N PRO A 47 14.36 -4.68 2.83
CA PRO A 47 15.74 -5.05 3.11
C PRO A 47 16.71 -4.21 2.27
N LYS A 48 17.84 -3.78 2.86
CA LYS A 48 18.80 -2.86 2.19
C LYS A 48 19.25 -3.32 0.81
N PHE A 49 19.49 -4.62 0.65
CA PHE A 49 19.90 -5.19 -0.65
C PHE A 49 18.79 -5.04 -1.70
N LEU A 50 17.53 -5.28 -1.32
CA LEU A 50 16.38 -5.19 -2.19
C LEU A 50 16.07 -3.74 -2.53
N GLN A 51 16.10 -2.85 -1.55
CA GLN A 51 15.94 -1.41 -1.77
C GLN A 51 16.97 -0.87 -2.77
N LYS A 52 18.23 -1.30 -2.66
CA LYS A 52 19.29 -0.93 -3.61
C LYS A 52 19.05 -1.54 -5.00
N LYS A 53 18.70 -2.83 -5.07
CA LYS A 53 18.43 -3.53 -6.33
C LYS A 53 17.28 -2.89 -7.11
N LEU A 54 16.22 -2.51 -6.41
CA LEU A 54 15.01 -1.91 -7.01
C LEU A 54 15.12 -0.38 -7.18
N ASN A 55 16.20 0.25 -6.72
CA ASN A 55 16.32 1.71 -6.64
C ASN A 55 15.08 2.37 -6.02
N SER A 56 14.53 1.74 -5.00
CA SER A 56 13.25 2.11 -4.41
C SER A 56 13.38 3.26 -3.42
N ARG A 57 12.50 4.26 -3.54
CA ARG A 57 12.43 5.40 -2.62
C ARG A 57 11.44 5.09 -1.51
N ARG A 58 11.93 4.76 -0.32
CA ARG A 58 11.11 4.48 0.86
C ARG A 58 11.95 4.64 2.13
N MET A 59 11.29 4.58 3.28
CA MET A 59 11.98 4.64 4.56
C MET A 59 12.94 3.45 4.74
N SER A 60 13.95 3.63 5.57
CA SER A 60 14.79 2.54 6.04
C SER A 60 14.13 1.82 7.25
N ILE A 61 14.62 0.64 7.60
CA ILE A 61 14.19 -0.07 8.82
C ILE A 61 14.44 0.77 10.08
N GLU A 62 15.54 1.50 10.11
CA GLU A 62 15.87 2.39 11.22
C GLU A 62 14.84 3.54 11.30
N GLN A 63 14.52 4.18 10.18
CA GLN A 63 13.50 5.23 10.13
C GLN A 63 12.11 4.71 10.51
N TYR A 64 11.77 3.49 10.10
CA TYR A 64 10.53 2.84 10.51
C TYR A 64 10.44 2.73 12.04
N LYS A 65 11.48 2.21 12.69
CA LYS A 65 11.50 1.97 14.13
C LYS A 65 11.61 3.25 14.96
N GLU A 66 12.46 4.17 14.55
CA GLU A 66 12.83 5.35 15.36
C GLU A 66 11.99 6.58 15.08
N ILE A 67 11.41 6.69 13.86
CA ILE A 67 10.66 7.88 13.46
C ILE A 67 9.19 7.53 13.24
N TYR A 68 8.93 6.52 12.39
CA TYR A 68 7.57 6.24 11.92
C TYR A 68 6.66 5.75 13.06
N LEU A 69 7.06 4.70 13.77
CA LEU A 69 6.29 4.14 14.87
C LEU A 69 6.08 5.15 16.02
N ASP A 70 7.12 5.91 16.38
CA ASP A 70 7.02 6.93 17.42
C ASP A 70 6.06 8.06 17.03
N SER A 71 6.15 8.54 15.79
CA SER A 71 5.27 9.59 15.28
C SER A 71 3.79 9.15 15.25
N LEU A 72 3.52 7.89 14.86
CA LEU A 72 2.17 7.32 14.87
C LEU A 72 1.63 7.17 16.30
N ALA A 73 2.43 6.63 17.22
CA ALA A 73 2.02 6.48 18.62
C ALA A 73 1.69 7.82 19.26
N ARG A 74 2.52 8.84 18.99
CA ARG A 74 2.32 10.21 19.47
C ARG A 74 1.04 10.82 18.91
N ALA A 75 0.82 10.73 17.59
CA ALA A 75 -0.37 11.27 16.96
C ALA A 75 -1.65 10.58 17.45
N LYS A 76 -1.67 9.24 17.59
CA LYS A 76 -2.76 8.49 18.18
C LYS A 76 -3.11 8.99 19.59
N GLN A 77 -2.11 9.22 20.44
CA GLN A 77 -2.32 9.69 21.80
C GLN A 77 -2.80 11.14 21.86
N LEU A 78 -2.20 12.03 21.06
CA LEU A 78 -2.48 13.46 21.07
C LEU A 78 -3.89 13.77 20.58
N HIS A 79 -4.33 13.12 19.52
CA HIS A 79 -5.59 13.40 18.83
C HIS A 79 -6.72 12.40 19.11
N LYS A 80 -6.59 11.54 20.13
CA LYS A 80 -7.55 10.46 20.44
C LYS A 80 -9.00 10.91 20.67
N GLN A 81 -9.24 12.18 21.00
CA GLN A 81 -10.56 12.75 21.21
C GLN A 81 -11.13 13.45 19.96
N GLU A 82 -10.29 13.66 18.94
CA GLU A 82 -10.64 14.46 17.77
C GLU A 82 -10.84 13.59 16.52
N ILE A 83 -9.97 12.58 16.33
CA ILE A 83 -9.97 11.75 15.12
C ILE A 83 -9.40 10.36 15.43
N LEU A 84 -9.92 9.35 14.77
CA LEU A 84 -9.32 8.02 14.80
C LEU A 84 -8.09 7.98 13.87
N VAL A 85 -6.90 7.86 14.45
CA VAL A 85 -5.66 7.68 13.71
C VAL A 85 -5.32 6.20 13.65
N LEU A 86 -5.24 5.65 12.45
CA LEU A 86 -4.81 4.27 12.18
C LEU A 86 -3.38 4.27 11.64
N SER A 87 -2.66 3.21 11.99
CA SER A 87 -1.29 2.97 11.53
C SER A 87 -1.24 1.81 10.56
N GLY A 88 -0.54 1.97 9.46
CA GLY A 88 -0.34 0.91 8.47
C GLY A 88 0.94 1.10 7.68
N LEU A 89 1.15 0.27 6.69
CA LEU A 89 2.18 0.40 5.66
C LEU A 89 1.58 0.00 4.33
N GLU A 90 1.92 0.73 3.28
CA GLU A 90 1.78 0.24 1.92
C GLU A 90 3.06 -0.52 1.54
N ILE A 91 2.92 -1.80 1.22
CA ILE A 91 4.07 -2.67 0.97
C ILE A 91 3.72 -3.74 -0.06
N GLU A 92 4.73 -4.15 -0.84
CA GLU A 92 4.61 -5.23 -1.82
C GLU A 92 4.51 -6.61 -1.15
N TYR A 93 3.93 -7.56 -1.89
CA TYR A 93 4.03 -8.97 -1.58
C TYR A 93 5.25 -9.57 -2.30
N MET A 94 6.25 -9.94 -1.52
CA MET A 94 7.54 -10.47 -1.98
C MET A 94 8.03 -11.57 -1.06
N ASP A 95 8.72 -12.58 -1.63
CA ASP A 95 9.27 -13.70 -0.87
C ASP A 95 10.18 -13.24 0.28
N GLU A 96 10.99 -12.21 0.01
CA GLU A 96 11.96 -11.65 0.95
C GLU A 96 11.32 -10.95 2.15
N LEU A 97 10.01 -10.68 2.08
CA LEU A 97 9.25 -9.98 3.12
C LEU A 97 8.36 -10.91 3.96
N HIS A 98 8.24 -12.20 3.63
CA HIS A 98 7.31 -13.10 4.33
C HIS A 98 7.54 -13.16 5.85
N SER A 99 8.78 -13.11 6.31
CA SER A 99 9.09 -13.06 7.74
C SER A 99 8.80 -11.70 8.40
N GLN A 100 8.61 -10.64 7.61
CA GLN A 100 8.37 -9.29 8.11
C GLN A 100 6.89 -8.97 8.30
N TYR A 101 5.97 -9.53 7.49
CA TYR A 101 4.55 -9.21 7.59
C TYR A 101 3.96 -9.48 8.99
N PRO A 102 4.22 -10.63 9.67
CA PRO A 102 3.74 -10.84 11.03
C PRO A 102 4.29 -9.81 12.03
N ILE A 103 5.54 -9.35 11.84
CA ILE A 103 6.17 -8.34 12.69
C ILE A 103 5.43 -7.01 12.50
N PHE A 104 5.26 -6.55 11.25
CA PHE A 104 4.52 -5.32 10.97
C PHE A 104 3.09 -5.38 11.52
N LEU A 105 2.39 -6.50 11.37
CA LEU A 105 1.03 -6.67 11.88
C LEU A 105 0.95 -6.74 13.41
N SER A 106 2.05 -7.02 14.11
CA SER A 106 2.09 -6.92 15.57
C SER A 106 2.30 -5.48 16.08
N GLU A 107 2.76 -4.58 15.22
CA GLU A 107 3.10 -3.19 15.55
C GLU A 107 2.10 -2.18 14.95
N LEU A 108 1.34 -2.57 13.92
CA LEU A 108 0.46 -1.71 13.13
C LEU A 108 -0.98 -2.26 13.10
N ASP A 109 -1.94 -1.41 12.78
CA ASP A 109 -3.34 -1.80 12.70
C ASP A 109 -3.63 -2.66 11.46
N PHE A 110 -2.97 -2.40 10.32
CA PHE A 110 -3.15 -3.15 9.07
C PHE A 110 -2.04 -2.90 8.03
N LEU A 111 -2.04 -3.72 6.98
CA LEU A 111 -1.20 -3.51 5.79
C LEU A 111 -2.06 -3.24 4.55
N VAL A 112 -1.57 -2.36 3.69
CA VAL A 112 -2.07 -2.08 2.34
C VAL A 112 -1.13 -2.78 1.35
N LEU A 113 -1.68 -3.56 0.44
CA LEU A 113 -0.93 -4.15 -0.65
C LEU A 113 -0.75 -3.10 -1.76
N GLY A 114 0.48 -2.63 -1.96
CA GLY A 114 0.86 -1.81 -3.11
C GLY A 114 1.85 -2.58 -3.97
N GLN A 115 1.37 -3.28 -5.01
CA GLN A 115 2.21 -4.17 -5.81
C GLN A 115 2.87 -3.40 -6.97
N HIS A 116 4.06 -2.83 -6.74
CA HIS A 116 4.80 -2.02 -7.72
C HIS A 116 5.82 -2.82 -8.54
N TYR A 117 6.00 -4.10 -8.24
CA TYR A 117 6.95 -4.97 -8.92
C TYR A 117 6.33 -6.34 -9.17
N ILE A 118 6.63 -6.92 -10.33
CA ILE A 118 6.35 -8.33 -10.64
C ILE A 118 7.66 -9.11 -10.69
N LYS A 119 7.59 -10.42 -10.42
CA LYS A 119 8.75 -11.31 -10.50
C LYS A 119 8.69 -12.12 -11.79
N VAL A 120 9.62 -11.84 -12.71
CA VAL A 120 9.74 -12.50 -14.01
C VAL A 120 11.12 -13.15 -14.08
N ASN A 121 11.20 -14.47 -14.31
CA ASN A 121 12.47 -15.21 -14.40
C ASN A 121 13.40 -14.94 -13.19
N ASN A 122 12.87 -14.92 -11.98
CA ASN A 122 13.58 -14.60 -10.73
C ASN A 122 14.13 -13.17 -10.63
N GLU A 123 13.73 -12.26 -11.52
CA GLU A 123 14.10 -10.85 -11.47
C GLU A 123 12.85 -10.00 -11.26
N TYR A 124 12.98 -8.93 -10.46
CA TYR A 124 11.91 -7.97 -10.27
C TYR A 124 11.87 -6.96 -11.41
N LYS A 125 10.70 -6.78 -12.00
CA LYS A 125 10.40 -5.78 -13.01
C LYS A 125 9.40 -4.78 -12.46
N SER A 126 9.65 -3.50 -12.66
CA SER A 126 8.75 -2.44 -12.23
C SER A 126 7.47 -2.46 -13.04
N ILE A 127 6.34 -2.29 -12.37
CA ILE A 127 5.02 -2.15 -12.98
C ILE A 127 4.90 -0.88 -13.86
N TYR A 128 5.72 0.12 -13.60
CA TYR A 128 5.77 1.35 -14.41
C TYR A 128 6.49 1.17 -15.75
N SER A 129 7.06 0.00 -16.03
CA SER A 129 7.54 -0.36 -17.37
C SER A 129 6.40 -0.95 -18.21
N SER A 130 6.58 -1.01 -19.54
CA SER A 130 5.61 -1.70 -20.40
C SER A 130 5.56 -3.18 -20.07
N LEU A 131 4.36 -3.68 -19.80
CA LEU A 131 4.10 -5.10 -19.51
C LEU A 131 3.52 -5.80 -20.74
N SER A 132 3.97 -7.03 -20.98
CA SER A 132 3.30 -7.95 -21.91
C SER A 132 2.02 -8.52 -21.28
N GLU A 133 1.16 -9.14 -22.07
CA GLU A 133 -0.04 -9.79 -21.56
C GLU A 133 0.26 -10.89 -20.53
N ASP A 134 1.34 -11.65 -20.70
CA ASP A 134 1.75 -12.66 -19.72
C ASP A 134 2.26 -12.02 -18.43
N GLU A 135 2.94 -10.87 -18.51
CA GLU A 135 3.37 -10.12 -17.33
C GLU A 135 2.19 -9.49 -16.58
N ILE A 136 1.13 -9.08 -17.28
CA ILE A 136 -0.14 -8.65 -16.65
C ILE A 136 -0.80 -9.81 -15.89
N LYS A 137 -0.78 -11.02 -16.44
CA LYS A 137 -1.28 -12.22 -15.75
C LYS A 137 -0.45 -12.52 -14.50
N ILE A 138 0.91 -12.42 -14.60
CA ILE A 138 1.81 -12.58 -13.44
C ILE A 138 1.45 -11.58 -12.34
N TYR A 139 1.20 -10.30 -12.69
CA TYR A 139 0.74 -9.31 -11.72
C TYR A 139 -0.53 -9.77 -11.01
N GLY A 140 -1.54 -10.19 -11.77
CA GLY A 140 -2.80 -10.68 -11.23
C GLY A 140 -2.61 -11.85 -10.26
N ASP A 141 -1.81 -12.84 -10.65
CA ASP A 141 -1.54 -14.02 -9.83
C ASP A 141 -0.81 -13.64 -8.51
N MET A 142 0.18 -12.73 -8.56
CA MET A 142 0.88 -12.24 -7.37
C MET A 142 -0.07 -11.50 -6.42
N VAL A 143 -0.92 -10.62 -6.94
CA VAL A 143 -1.90 -9.87 -6.15
C VAL A 143 -2.92 -10.81 -5.50
N ILE A 144 -3.41 -11.82 -6.22
CA ILE A 144 -4.34 -12.82 -5.71
C ILE A 144 -3.68 -13.65 -4.60
N GLU A 145 -2.42 -14.05 -4.78
CA GLU A 145 -1.68 -14.77 -3.75
C GLU A 145 -1.46 -13.90 -2.49
N ALA A 146 -1.15 -12.63 -2.67
CA ALA A 146 -1.04 -11.68 -1.57
C ALA A 146 -2.36 -11.56 -0.78
N MET A 147 -3.50 -11.44 -1.46
CA MET A 147 -4.81 -11.40 -0.81
C MET A 147 -5.11 -12.70 -0.06
N ARG A 148 -4.79 -13.85 -0.66
CA ARG A 148 -4.95 -15.18 -0.04
C ARG A 148 -4.10 -15.35 1.22
N SER A 149 -2.96 -14.69 1.32
CA SER A 149 -2.07 -14.77 2.50
C SER A 149 -2.71 -14.25 3.80
N GLY A 150 -3.73 -13.39 3.68
CA GLY A 150 -4.42 -12.80 4.82
C GLY A 150 -3.68 -11.64 5.50
N TYR A 151 -2.51 -11.23 5.00
CA TYR A 151 -1.75 -10.14 5.59
C TYR A 151 -2.34 -8.76 5.27
N PHE A 152 -3.01 -8.60 4.14
CA PHE A 152 -3.44 -7.32 3.61
C PHE A 152 -4.94 -7.09 3.78
N LYS A 153 -5.32 -5.86 4.13
CA LYS A 153 -6.73 -5.44 4.27
C LYS A 153 -7.22 -4.63 3.09
N ILE A 154 -6.32 -3.95 2.40
CA ILE A 154 -6.62 -3.07 1.26
C ILE A 154 -5.65 -3.44 0.14
N LEU A 155 -6.16 -3.48 -1.09
CA LEU A 155 -5.35 -3.46 -2.31
C LEU A 155 -5.41 -2.04 -2.87
N ALA A 156 -4.27 -1.35 -2.86
CA ALA A 156 -4.11 -0.02 -3.44
C ALA A 156 -4.04 -0.12 -4.97
N HIS A 157 -4.61 0.87 -5.65
CA HIS A 157 -4.52 1.04 -7.11
C HIS A 157 -4.48 -0.30 -7.88
N PRO A 158 -5.52 -1.14 -7.79
CA PRO A 158 -5.54 -2.50 -8.36
C PRO A 158 -5.27 -2.53 -9.87
N GLU A 159 -5.51 -1.42 -10.56
CA GLU A 159 -5.32 -1.23 -11.98
C GLU A 159 -3.92 -0.75 -12.38
N ILE A 160 -2.98 -0.61 -11.46
CA ILE A 160 -1.63 -0.05 -11.71
C ILE A 160 -0.86 -0.81 -12.80
N PHE A 161 -1.16 -2.09 -13.02
CA PHE A 161 -0.59 -2.87 -14.12
C PHE A 161 -0.86 -2.26 -15.50
N ALA A 162 -1.90 -1.43 -15.59
CA ALA A 162 -2.28 -0.77 -16.83
C ALA A 162 -1.58 0.60 -17.05
N TRP A 163 -0.61 0.99 -16.21
CA TRP A 163 0.06 2.29 -16.26
C TRP A 163 0.52 2.72 -17.65
N ASN A 164 1.04 1.79 -18.46
CA ASN A 164 1.52 2.04 -19.83
C ASN A 164 0.62 1.39 -20.90
N ILE A 165 -0.57 0.93 -20.55
CA ILE A 165 -1.50 0.34 -21.52
C ILE A 165 -2.34 1.45 -22.15
N LYS A 166 -2.30 1.54 -23.47
CA LYS A 166 -3.10 2.52 -24.22
C LYS A 166 -4.55 2.06 -24.42
N ASP A 167 -4.71 0.77 -24.72
CA ASP A 167 -6.02 0.18 -25.03
C ASP A 167 -6.29 -0.97 -24.04
N TRP A 168 -7.39 -0.85 -23.32
CA TRP A 168 -7.83 -1.87 -22.36
C TRP A 168 -8.27 -3.12 -23.13
N ASN A 169 -7.44 -4.15 -23.12
CA ASN A 169 -7.65 -5.39 -23.86
C ASN A 169 -8.32 -6.50 -23.03
N GLN A 170 -8.55 -7.65 -23.67
CA GLN A 170 -9.21 -8.79 -23.04
C GLN A 170 -8.42 -9.32 -21.82
N THR A 171 -7.10 -9.34 -21.86
CA THR A 171 -6.24 -9.76 -20.74
C THR A 171 -6.44 -8.82 -19.54
N CYS A 172 -6.53 -7.51 -19.75
CA CYS A 172 -6.81 -6.55 -18.68
C CYS A 172 -8.16 -6.83 -18.02
N ILE A 173 -9.20 -7.12 -18.81
CA ILE A 173 -10.54 -7.46 -18.30
C ILE A 173 -10.48 -8.72 -17.46
N GLU A 174 -9.86 -9.78 -17.98
CA GLU A 174 -9.76 -11.07 -17.29
C GLU A 174 -9.00 -10.97 -15.96
N VAL A 175 -7.87 -10.27 -15.95
CA VAL A 175 -7.07 -10.07 -14.74
C VAL A 175 -7.82 -9.23 -13.72
N SER A 176 -8.47 -8.13 -14.15
CA SER A 176 -9.28 -7.31 -13.25
C SER A 176 -10.42 -8.09 -12.61
N ASN A 177 -11.15 -8.91 -13.40
CA ASN A 177 -12.23 -9.74 -12.87
C ASN A 177 -11.71 -10.75 -11.83
N LYS A 178 -10.58 -11.41 -12.10
CA LYS A 178 -9.95 -12.33 -11.14
C LYS A 178 -9.55 -11.64 -9.84
N ILE A 179 -9.01 -10.42 -9.93
CA ILE A 179 -8.64 -9.60 -8.76
C ILE A 179 -9.89 -9.24 -7.94
N ILE A 180 -10.97 -8.83 -8.60
CA ILE A 180 -12.26 -8.52 -7.94
C ILE A 180 -12.83 -9.76 -7.24
N ASP A 181 -12.87 -10.90 -7.90
CA ASP A 181 -13.36 -12.16 -7.33
C ASP A 181 -12.53 -12.60 -6.13
N ALA A 182 -11.21 -12.44 -6.20
CA ALA A 182 -10.30 -12.72 -5.10
C ALA A 182 -10.50 -11.75 -3.93
N ALA A 183 -10.69 -10.46 -4.20
CA ALA A 183 -10.95 -9.47 -3.16
C ALA A 183 -12.23 -9.78 -2.39
N ILE A 184 -13.29 -10.19 -3.09
CA ILE A 184 -14.55 -10.67 -2.48
C ILE A 184 -14.28 -11.92 -1.63
N SER A 185 -13.56 -12.90 -2.18
CA SER A 185 -13.33 -14.19 -1.55
C SER A 185 -12.47 -14.10 -0.29
N TYR A 186 -11.48 -13.20 -0.29
CA TYR A 186 -10.53 -13.01 0.82
C TYR A 186 -10.85 -11.81 1.70
N ASN A 187 -11.98 -11.11 1.45
CA ASN A 187 -12.42 -9.93 2.20
C ASN A 187 -11.37 -8.82 2.23
N VAL A 188 -10.81 -8.49 1.07
CA VAL A 188 -9.87 -7.38 0.86
C VAL A 188 -10.60 -6.22 0.18
N ILE A 189 -10.38 -5.01 0.66
CA ILE A 189 -10.98 -3.79 0.11
C ILE A 189 -10.16 -3.36 -1.10
N LEU A 190 -10.83 -3.07 -2.22
CA LEU A 190 -10.20 -2.46 -3.38
C LEU A 190 -10.25 -0.94 -3.28
N GLU A 191 -9.11 -0.30 -3.44
CA GLU A 191 -9.05 1.15 -3.55
C GLU A 191 -9.52 1.59 -4.95
N ILE A 192 -10.26 2.70 -5.00
CA ILE A 192 -10.49 3.44 -6.24
C ILE A 192 -9.61 4.69 -6.15
N ASN A 193 -8.52 4.68 -6.91
CA ASN A 193 -7.58 5.80 -6.96
C ASN A 193 -8.07 6.83 -8.02
N VAL A 194 -8.12 8.11 -7.66
CA VAL A 194 -8.61 9.22 -8.51
C VAL A 194 -7.61 10.37 -8.53
#